data_b1930da284231dfa07625ed39384a8e2
#
_entry.id   b1930da284231dfa07625ed39384a8e2
#
_cell.length_a   1.000
_cell.length_b   1.000
_cell.length_c   1.000
_cell.angle_alpha   90.00
_cell.angle_beta   90.00
_cell.angle_gamma   90.00
#
_symmetry.space_group_name_H-M   'P 1'
#
loop_
_entity.id
_entity.type
_entity.pdbx_description
1 polymer ?
#
loop_
_entity_poly.entity_id
_entity_poly.type
_entity_poly.pdbx_seq_one_letter_code
_entity_poly.pdbx_strand_id
1 'polypeptide(L)'
;MLHILGAGSLGLLWAARLQQAGIDYRLIVRNESQLRQWNSNGNRLVFDDGAAKHTLSLAIETPDTPAPIENLIVATKAHAALAAVESLRPRLQPGAALFLLQNGLGSQQAIADAFTDCRIYCVSVTDGAWRPSEHELIWAGRGHNTVGPLRPGTAPPDWLNDLPSSISTTWQHDILPVLWRKLAVNCAINPFTLIYDCRNGEVPERAGEWLGQCIAELQQVLASHGVDANLAEQVHAVILATANNSSSTRQDLHARRRTELSYFLGYACRAAQSAGLSTPALDRLLLSAQDALR
;
A
#
# COMPACT_ATOMS: atom_id res chain seq x y z
N MET A 1 20.10 10.62 -0.12
CA MET A 1 19.97 9.16 0.00
C MET A 1 18.55 8.82 0.44
N LEU A 2 17.93 7.77 -0.13
CA LEU A 2 16.60 7.31 0.23
C LEU A 2 16.67 6.15 1.23
N HIS A 3 15.76 6.11 2.20
CA HIS A 3 15.59 4.95 3.08
C HIS A 3 14.24 4.30 2.80
N ILE A 4 14.17 2.97 2.83
CA ILE A 4 12.95 2.19 2.63
C ILE A 4 12.71 1.36 3.88
N LEU A 5 11.62 1.62 4.59
CA LEU A 5 11.25 0.88 5.79
C LEU A 5 10.32 -0.27 5.45
N GLY A 6 10.81 -1.49 5.59
CA GLY A 6 10.05 -2.72 5.41
C GLY A 6 10.40 -3.49 4.13
N ALA A 7 10.88 -4.72 4.30
CA ALA A 7 11.24 -5.67 3.24
C ALA A 7 10.03 -6.53 2.79
N GLY A 8 8.85 -5.91 2.66
CA GLY A 8 7.67 -6.51 2.03
C GLY A 8 7.73 -6.42 0.50
N SER A 9 6.67 -6.89 -0.18
CA SER A 9 6.63 -6.88 -1.66
C SER A 9 6.87 -5.49 -2.25
N LEU A 10 6.20 -4.46 -1.74
CA LEU A 10 6.38 -3.09 -2.24
C LEU A 10 7.75 -2.51 -1.88
N GLY A 11 8.23 -2.73 -0.64
CA GLY A 11 9.55 -2.24 -0.24
C GLY A 11 10.68 -2.85 -1.06
N LEU A 12 10.61 -4.17 -1.32
CA LEU A 12 11.57 -4.84 -2.20
C LEU A 12 11.44 -4.40 -3.65
N LEU A 13 10.22 -4.12 -4.14
CA LEU A 13 10.01 -3.59 -5.49
C LEU A 13 10.66 -2.21 -5.65
N TRP A 14 10.47 -1.32 -4.69
CA TRP A 14 11.13 -0.02 -4.68
C TRP A 14 12.65 -0.15 -4.61
N ALA A 15 13.17 -1.00 -3.72
CA ALA A 15 14.61 -1.26 -3.60
C ALA A 15 15.20 -1.78 -4.91
N ALA A 16 14.56 -2.77 -5.55
CA ALA A 16 15.02 -3.34 -6.82
C ALA A 16 15.04 -2.30 -7.95
N ARG A 17 13.98 -1.47 -8.06
CA ARG A 17 13.89 -0.43 -9.10
C ARG A 17 14.89 0.70 -8.89
N LEU A 18 15.10 1.14 -7.64
CA LEU A 18 16.13 2.15 -7.32
C LEU A 18 17.54 1.60 -7.61
N GLN A 19 17.81 0.35 -7.24
CA GLN A 19 19.07 -0.33 -7.56
C GLN A 19 19.33 -0.38 -9.06
N GLN A 20 18.34 -0.79 -9.86
CA GLN A 20 18.46 -0.83 -11.32
C GLN A 20 18.66 0.56 -11.93
N ALA A 21 18.15 1.59 -11.30
CA ALA A 21 18.30 2.99 -11.71
C ALA A 21 19.62 3.63 -11.23
N GLY A 22 20.42 2.93 -10.43
CA GLY A 22 21.65 3.47 -9.85
C GLY A 22 21.44 4.54 -8.79
N ILE A 23 20.24 4.57 -8.17
CA ILE A 23 19.89 5.53 -7.11
C ILE A 23 20.27 4.94 -5.75
N ASP A 24 21.01 5.69 -4.95
CA ASP A 24 21.44 5.28 -3.61
C ASP A 24 20.25 5.17 -2.66
N TYR A 25 20.14 4.01 -2.00
CA TYR A 25 19.13 3.74 -0.98
C TYR A 25 19.66 2.84 0.14
N ARG A 26 18.91 2.74 1.22
CA ARG A 26 19.04 1.74 2.29
C ARG A 26 17.70 1.10 2.58
N LEU A 27 17.63 -0.23 2.55
CA LEU A 27 16.46 -1.00 2.95
C LEU A 27 16.54 -1.34 4.43
N ILE A 28 15.63 -0.79 5.23
CA ILE A 28 15.58 -1.02 6.67
C ILE A 28 14.71 -2.25 6.94
N VAL A 29 15.32 -3.32 7.44
CA VAL A 29 14.63 -4.53 7.90
C VAL A 29 14.26 -4.39 9.37
N ARG A 30 13.36 -5.25 9.87
CA ARG A 30 12.75 -5.10 11.19
C ARG A 30 13.74 -5.14 12.35
N ASN A 31 14.74 -6.02 12.28
CA ASN A 31 15.68 -6.28 13.37
C ASN A 31 16.93 -7.03 12.89
N GLU A 32 17.87 -7.20 13.82
CA GLU A 32 19.13 -7.93 13.61
C GLU A 32 18.94 -9.39 13.16
N SER A 33 17.90 -10.07 13.61
CA SER A 33 17.62 -11.45 13.16
C SER A 33 17.34 -11.49 11.65
N GLN A 34 16.50 -10.57 11.16
CA GLN A 34 16.20 -10.46 9.75
C GLN A 34 17.42 -9.99 8.94
N LEU A 35 18.24 -9.08 9.49
CA LEU A 35 19.50 -8.67 8.86
C LEU A 35 20.45 -9.86 8.69
N ARG A 36 20.65 -10.67 9.75
CA ARG A 36 21.50 -11.87 9.67
C ARG A 36 20.98 -12.87 8.61
N GLN A 37 19.67 -13.01 8.48
CA GLN A 37 19.05 -13.88 7.49
C GLN A 37 19.34 -13.38 6.05
N TRP A 38 19.25 -12.07 5.81
CA TRP A 38 19.65 -11.49 4.53
C TRP A 38 21.17 -11.64 4.28
N ASN A 39 21.99 -11.36 5.27
CA ASN A 39 23.46 -11.48 5.16
C ASN A 39 23.91 -12.92 4.84
N SER A 40 23.19 -13.93 5.36
CA SER A 40 23.54 -15.34 5.12
C SER A 40 23.44 -15.75 3.64
N ASN A 41 22.67 -15.04 2.81
CA ASN A 41 22.62 -15.25 1.37
C ASN A 41 23.34 -14.14 0.57
N GLY A 42 24.14 -13.29 1.23
CA GLY A 42 24.86 -12.17 0.62
C GLY A 42 23.95 -11.02 0.20
N ASN A 43 22.82 -10.80 0.92
CA ASN A 43 21.81 -9.79 0.65
C ASN A 43 21.20 -9.88 -0.76
N ARG A 44 21.16 -11.10 -1.33
CA ARG A 44 20.71 -11.32 -2.69
C ARG A 44 19.19 -11.41 -2.78
N LEU A 45 18.64 -10.66 -3.73
CA LEU A 45 17.25 -10.74 -4.16
C LEU A 45 17.19 -11.23 -5.60
N VAL A 46 16.43 -12.27 -5.88
CA VAL A 46 16.03 -12.64 -7.23
C VAL A 46 14.80 -11.85 -7.60
N PHE A 47 14.95 -10.92 -8.53
CA PHE A 47 13.89 -10.03 -9.01
C PHE A 47 13.46 -10.42 -10.41
N ASP A 48 12.24 -10.88 -10.57
CA ASP A 48 11.60 -11.17 -11.86
C ASP A 48 10.74 -9.96 -12.26
N ASP A 49 11.13 -9.26 -13.32
CA ASP A 49 10.43 -8.07 -13.82
C ASP A 49 9.41 -8.39 -14.93
N GLY A 50 9.18 -9.69 -15.17
CA GLY A 50 8.32 -10.20 -16.22
C GLY A 50 9.00 -10.35 -17.59
N ALA A 51 10.14 -9.68 -17.80
CA ALA A 51 10.97 -9.82 -19.01
C ALA A 51 12.22 -10.66 -18.74
N ALA A 52 12.82 -10.50 -17.55
CA ALA A 52 14.02 -11.19 -17.13
C ALA A 52 14.07 -11.38 -15.60
N LYS A 53 14.95 -12.33 -15.17
CA LYS A 53 15.30 -12.49 -13.76
C LYS A 53 16.66 -11.86 -13.49
N HIS A 54 16.68 -10.98 -12.50
CA HIS A 54 17.89 -10.27 -12.06
C HIS A 54 18.28 -10.73 -10.66
N THR A 55 19.55 -10.92 -10.41
CA THR A 55 20.07 -11.12 -9.05
C THR A 55 20.67 -9.80 -8.57
N LEU A 56 20.02 -9.17 -7.58
CA LEU A 56 20.41 -7.90 -7.02
C LEU A 56 21.01 -8.10 -5.64
N SER A 57 22.07 -7.35 -5.31
CA SER A 57 22.65 -7.29 -3.96
C SER A 57 22.13 -6.03 -3.27
N LEU A 58 21.21 -6.18 -2.31
CA LEU A 58 20.54 -5.08 -1.67
C LEU A 58 21.39 -4.43 -0.58
N ALA A 59 21.30 -3.11 -0.45
CA ALA A 59 21.88 -2.36 0.64
C ALA A 59 20.94 -2.37 1.84
N ILE A 60 21.22 -3.22 2.83
CA ILE A 60 20.29 -3.51 3.95
C ILE A 60 20.89 -3.01 5.26
N GLU A 61 20.03 -2.49 6.13
CA GLU A 61 20.37 -2.04 7.48
C GLU A 61 19.21 -2.31 8.47
N THR A 62 19.43 -2.02 9.77
CA THR A 62 18.41 -2.11 10.81
C THR A 62 18.03 -0.73 11.35
N PRO A 63 16.95 -0.60 12.14
CA PRO A 63 16.59 0.64 12.80
C PRO A 63 17.71 1.22 13.68
N ASP A 64 18.58 0.37 14.22
CA ASP A 64 19.65 0.77 15.14
C ASP A 64 20.90 1.34 14.43
N THR A 65 20.93 1.35 13.09
CA THR A 65 22.02 1.98 12.32
C THR A 65 22.06 3.48 12.59
N PRO A 66 23.20 4.09 12.97
CA PRO A 66 23.24 5.48 13.47
C PRO A 66 23.18 6.56 12.39
N ALA A 67 22.83 6.23 11.15
CA ALA A 67 22.75 7.18 10.04
C ALA A 67 21.45 8.01 10.08
N PRO A 68 21.51 9.35 9.86
CA PRO A 68 20.33 10.20 9.81
C PRO A 68 19.44 9.90 8.59
N ILE A 69 18.13 10.13 8.74
CA ILE A 69 17.12 9.90 7.72
C ILE A 69 16.42 11.21 7.38
N GLU A 70 16.56 11.66 6.13
CA GLU A 70 15.86 12.83 5.58
C GLU A 70 14.68 12.44 4.70
N ASN A 71 14.77 11.28 4.01
CA ASN A 71 13.75 10.79 3.09
C ASN A 71 13.49 9.31 3.37
N LEU A 72 12.26 9.00 3.78
CA LEU A 72 11.83 7.66 4.20
C LEU A 72 10.62 7.20 3.40
N ILE A 73 10.75 6.11 2.66
CA ILE A 73 9.64 5.38 2.03
C ILE A 73 9.17 4.32 3.03
N VAL A 74 7.92 4.41 3.47
CA VAL A 74 7.34 3.49 4.45
C VAL A 74 6.50 2.45 3.71
N ALA A 75 7.04 1.25 3.57
CA ALA A 75 6.44 0.14 2.83
C ALA A 75 5.97 -1.03 3.74
N THR A 76 5.79 -0.75 5.02
CA THR A 76 5.20 -1.69 5.97
C THR A 76 3.67 -1.76 5.81
N LYS A 77 3.05 -2.83 6.31
CA LYS A 77 1.58 -2.93 6.39
C LYS A 77 1.01 -1.83 7.30
N ALA A 78 -0.21 -1.35 7.01
CA ALA A 78 -0.85 -0.25 7.72
C ALA A 78 -0.89 -0.44 9.25
N HIS A 79 -1.18 -1.66 9.72
CA HIS A 79 -1.24 -1.98 11.16
C HIS A 79 0.12 -1.94 11.88
N ALA A 80 1.21 -1.95 11.15
CA ALA A 80 2.57 -1.91 11.70
C ALA A 80 3.29 -0.58 11.41
N ALA A 81 2.69 0.28 10.57
CA ALA A 81 3.37 1.45 10.02
C ALA A 81 3.78 2.46 11.10
N LEU A 82 2.88 2.83 12.00
CA LEU A 82 3.18 3.79 13.06
C LEU A 82 4.33 3.30 13.94
N ALA A 83 4.22 2.08 14.49
CA ALA A 83 5.26 1.53 15.37
C ALA A 83 6.61 1.37 14.65
N ALA A 84 6.59 1.02 13.35
CA ALA A 84 7.81 0.93 12.56
C ALA A 84 8.47 2.30 12.34
N VAL A 85 7.70 3.36 12.07
CA VAL A 85 8.25 4.73 11.97
C VAL A 85 8.74 5.23 13.33
N GLU A 86 8.02 4.92 14.42
CA GLU A 86 8.44 5.26 15.79
C GLU A 86 9.81 4.66 16.15
N SER A 87 10.12 3.45 15.71
CA SER A 87 11.43 2.85 15.93
C SER A 87 12.59 3.62 15.28
N LEU A 88 12.29 4.46 14.28
CA LEU A 88 13.25 5.31 13.58
C LEU A 88 13.29 6.76 14.10
N ARG A 89 12.47 7.11 15.10
CA ARG A 89 12.39 8.49 15.63
C ARG A 89 13.75 9.12 15.94
N PRO A 90 14.71 8.41 16.56
CA PRO A 90 16.02 8.99 16.85
C PRO A 90 16.87 9.31 15.60
N ARG A 91 16.52 8.73 14.46
CA ARG A 91 17.24 8.90 13.19
C ARG A 91 16.58 9.94 12.27
N LEU A 92 15.28 10.19 12.45
CA LEU A 92 14.55 11.14 11.59
C LEU A 92 15.04 12.57 11.86
N GLN A 93 15.44 13.25 10.80
CA GLN A 93 15.83 14.66 10.89
C GLN A 93 14.59 15.56 10.96
N PRO A 94 14.65 16.72 11.63
CA PRO A 94 13.60 17.72 11.55
C PRO A 94 13.29 18.07 10.11
N GLY A 95 12.00 18.05 9.73
CA GLY A 95 11.57 18.26 8.35
C GLY A 95 11.77 17.07 7.41
N ALA A 96 12.09 15.88 7.95
CA ALA A 96 12.19 14.67 7.13
C ALA A 96 10.91 14.41 6.31
N ALA A 97 11.07 13.87 5.10
CA ALA A 97 9.98 13.54 4.20
C ALA A 97 9.63 12.04 4.32
N LEU A 98 8.42 11.73 4.75
CA LEU A 98 7.90 10.38 4.89
C LEU A 98 6.89 10.08 3.77
N PHE A 99 7.18 9.06 2.96
CA PHE A 99 6.34 8.59 1.84
C PHE A 99 5.61 7.32 2.25
N LEU A 100 4.32 7.42 2.47
CA LEU A 100 3.49 6.37 3.06
C LEU A 100 2.80 5.56 1.95
N LEU A 101 3.20 4.28 1.78
CA LEU A 101 2.72 3.39 0.72
C LEU A 101 1.57 2.47 1.16
N GLN A 102 1.04 2.66 2.37
CA GLN A 102 0.00 1.79 2.92
C GLN A 102 -1.28 1.83 2.10
N ASN A 103 -1.86 0.65 1.87
CA ASN A 103 -3.21 0.55 1.35
C ASN A 103 -4.24 0.93 2.43
N GLY A 104 -5.36 1.51 1.99
CA GLY A 104 -6.38 1.99 2.91
C GLY A 104 -6.06 3.36 3.48
N LEU A 105 -6.84 3.78 4.47
CA LEU A 105 -6.75 5.07 5.13
C LEU A 105 -6.71 4.91 6.66
N GLY A 106 -6.26 5.98 7.34
CA GLY A 106 -6.18 6.06 8.81
C GLY A 106 -4.77 5.88 9.36
N SER A 107 -3.92 5.01 8.79
CA SER A 107 -2.53 4.89 9.21
C SER A 107 -1.70 6.13 8.88
N GLN A 108 -2.01 6.79 7.77
CA GLN A 108 -1.34 8.01 7.33
C GLN A 108 -1.58 9.16 8.32
N GLN A 109 -2.84 9.33 8.76
CA GLN A 109 -3.17 10.35 9.74
C GLN A 109 -2.52 10.08 11.09
N ALA A 110 -2.52 8.82 11.55
CA ALA A 110 -1.88 8.44 12.80
C ALA A 110 -0.37 8.75 12.80
N ILE A 111 0.33 8.54 11.67
CA ILE A 111 1.73 8.93 11.53
C ILE A 111 1.88 10.45 11.51
N ALA A 112 1.02 11.17 10.79
CA ALA A 112 1.08 12.63 10.70
C ALA A 112 0.87 13.32 12.06
N ASP A 113 0.01 12.74 12.90
CA ASP A 113 -0.25 13.24 14.27
C ASP A 113 0.91 12.97 15.23
N ALA A 114 1.61 11.85 15.04
CA ALA A 114 2.76 11.46 15.85
C ALA A 114 4.08 12.13 15.43
N PHE A 115 4.19 12.58 14.17
CA PHE A 115 5.39 13.16 13.56
C PHE A 115 5.09 14.53 12.93
N THR A 116 4.74 15.49 13.78
CA THR A 116 4.28 16.84 13.37
C THR A 116 5.38 17.70 12.77
N ASP A 117 6.63 17.37 13.01
CA ASP A 117 7.84 17.99 12.49
C ASP A 117 8.31 17.39 11.15
N CYS A 118 7.63 16.33 10.68
CA CYS A 118 7.92 15.69 9.39
C CYS A 118 6.93 16.13 8.30
N ARG A 119 7.38 16.07 7.05
CA ARG A 119 6.52 16.26 5.87
C ARG A 119 5.96 14.91 5.45
N ILE A 120 4.63 14.78 5.47
CA ILE A 120 3.95 13.52 5.18
C ILE A 120 3.40 13.53 3.77
N TYR A 121 3.82 12.58 2.97
CA TYR A 121 3.34 12.33 1.62
C TYR A 121 2.68 10.95 1.56
N CYS A 122 1.54 10.87 0.90
CA CYS A 122 0.86 9.60 0.64
C CYS A 122 1.16 9.15 -0.78
N VAL A 123 1.29 7.85 -0.96
CA VAL A 123 1.58 7.25 -2.27
C VAL A 123 0.50 6.22 -2.59
N SER A 124 -0.27 6.48 -3.64
CA SER A 124 -1.16 5.49 -4.22
C SER A 124 -0.37 4.64 -5.22
N VAL A 125 -0.05 3.41 -4.85
CA VAL A 125 0.71 2.45 -5.68
C VAL A 125 -0.24 1.51 -6.39
N THR A 126 -0.16 1.40 -7.71
CA THR A 126 -0.93 0.43 -8.50
C THR A 126 -0.08 -0.72 -9.04
N ASP A 127 1.23 -0.72 -8.74
CA ASP A 127 2.09 -1.86 -9.04
C ASP A 127 1.61 -3.14 -8.32
N GLY A 128 1.60 -4.25 -9.03
CA GLY A 128 1.37 -5.58 -8.48
C GLY A 128 2.69 -6.31 -8.26
N ALA A 129 3.02 -6.64 -7.01
CA ALA A 129 4.19 -7.42 -6.68
C ALA A 129 3.90 -8.45 -5.59
N TRP A 130 4.52 -9.61 -5.69
CA TRP A 130 4.39 -10.66 -4.67
C TRP A 130 5.70 -11.43 -4.50
N ARG A 131 5.83 -12.13 -3.40
CA ARG A 131 7.04 -12.85 -3.00
C ARG A 131 6.76 -14.34 -2.96
N PRO A 132 7.34 -15.15 -3.89
CA PRO A 132 7.32 -16.60 -3.81
C PRO A 132 8.07 -17.12 -2.57
N SER A 133 9.20 -16.48 -2.24
CA SER A 133 10.01 -16.76 -1.06
C SER A 133 10.52 -15.46 -0.43
N GLU A 134 11.31 -15.57 0.63
CA GLU A 134 11.87 -14.39 1.30
C GLU A 134 12.82 -13.59 0.40
N HIS A 135 13.56 -14.27 -0.46
CA HIS A 135 14.60 -13.69 -1.31
C HIS A 135 14.19 -13.63 -2.79
N GLU A 136 12.91 -13.80 -3.08
CA GLU A 136 12.37 -13.70 -4.43
C GLU A 136 11.23 -12.68 -4.49
N LEU A 137 11.22 -11.91 -5.57
CA LEU A 137 10.20 -10.93 -5.87
C LEU A 137 9.76 -11.05 -7.32
N ILE A 138 8.47 -11.11 -7.56
CA ILE A 138 7.86 -11.05 -8.89
C ILE A 138 7.11 -9.74 -9.03
N TRP A 139 7.44 -8.96 -10.05
CA TRP A 139 6.68 -7.79 -10.46
C TRP A 139 5.57 -8.22 -11.42
N ALA A 140 4.43 -8.60 -10.85
CA ALA A 140 3.32 -9.21 -11.58
C ALA A 140 2.50 -8.22 -12.43
N GLY A 141 2.55 -6.95 -12.13
CA GLY A 141 1.82 -5.91 -12.87
C GLY A 141 2.52 -4.57 -12.78
N ARG A 142 2.85 -4.00 -13.94
CA ARG A 142 3.42 -2.65 -14.02
C ARG A 142 2.32 -1.63 -13.80
N GLY A 143 2.43 -0.86 -12.76
CA GLY A 143 1.49 0.16 -12.33
C GLY A 143 2.10 1.55 -12.37
N HIS A 144 1.46 2.42 -11.61
CA HIS A 144 1.81 3.82 -11.50
C HIS A 144 1.76 4.25 -10.03
N ASN A 145 2.62 5.19 -9.65
CA ASN A 145 2.62 5.79 -8.32
C ASN A 145 2.07 7.22 -8.42
N THR A 146 1.01 7.50 -7.69
CA THR A 146 0.53 8.87 -7.52
C THR A 146 0.95 9.34 -6.14
N VAL A 147 1.71 10.41 -6.06
CA VAL A 147 2.28 10.97 -4.82
C VAL A 147 1.67 12.33 -4.56
N GLY A 148 1.35 12.60 -3.33
CA GLY A 148 0.90 13.93 -2.93
C GLY A 148 0.95 14.14 -1.43
N PRO A 149 0.90 15.39 -0.96
CA PRO A 149 0.98 15.72 0.44
C PRO A 149 -0.31 15.34 1.17
N LEU A 150 -0.18 14.82 2.40
CA LEU A 150 -1.34 14.62 3.26
C LEU A 150 -1.92 15.96 3.74
N ARG A 151 -1.06 16.96 3.96
CA ARG A 151 -1.46 18.34 4.30
C ARG A 151 -1.31 19.21 3.07
N PRO A 152 -2.37 19.94 2.63
CA PRO A 152 -2.31 20.81 1.48
C PRO A 152 -1.18 21.86 1.59
N GLY A 153 -0.62 22.26 0.45
CA GLY A 153 0.41 23.31 0.37
C GLY A 153 1.85 22.81 0.58
N THR A 154 2.08 21.55 0.88
CA THR A 154 3.43 20.99 0.94
C THR A 154 3.94 20.70 -0.47
N ALA A 155 5.09 21.28 -0.83
CA ALA A 155 5.72 21.08 -2.14
C ALA A 155 6.33 19.66 -2.28
N PRO A 156 6.45 19.13 -3.52
CA PRO A 156 7.19 17.89 -3.75
C PRO A 156 8.66 18.07 -3.37
N PRO A 157 9.34 17.05 -2.84
CA PRO A 157 10.78 17.10 -2.68
C PRO A 157 11.48 16.96 -4.03
N ASP A 158 12.63 17.61 -4.16
CA ASP A 158 13.36 17.72 -5.43
C ASP A 158 13.67 16.35 -6.05
N TRP A 159 14.09 15.37 -5.24
CA TRP A 159 14.47 14.04 -5.72
C TRP A 159 13.31 13.28 -6.41
N LEU A 160 12.05 13.66 -6.17
CA LEU A 160 10.91 13.02 -6.83
C LEU A 160 10.93 13.29 -8.35
N ASN A 161 11.46 14.44 -8.77
CA ASN A 161 11.62 14.81 -10.17
C ASN A 161 12.79 14.05 -10.83
N ASP A 162 13.74 13.55 -10.02
CA ASP A 162 14.93 12.83 -10.49
C ASP A 162 14.67 11.32 -10.63
N LEU A 163 13.46 10.85 -10.26
CA LEU A 163 13.09 9.45 -10.45
C LEU A 163 13.05 9.11 -11.94
N PRO A 164 13.65 7.98 -12.34
CA PRO A 164 13.62 7.54 -13.73
C PRO A 164 12.20 7.16 -14.15
N SER A 165 11.91 7.27 -15.43
CA SER A 165 10.60 6.88 -16.01
C SER A 165 10.21 5.43 -15.73
N SER A 166 11.19 4.56 -15.45
CA SER A 166 10.96 3.19 -15.00
C SER A 166 10.24 3.12 -13.64
N ILE A 167 10.35 4.17 -12.80
CA ILE A 167 9.54 4.35 -11.57
C ILE A 167 8.44 5.37 -11.89
N SER A 168 7.42 4.92 -12.63
CA SER A 168 6.33 5.78 -13.08
C SER A 168 5.65 6.47 -11.90
N THR A 169 5.78 7.79 -11.84
CA THR A 169 5.29 8.61 -10.71
C THR A 169 4.70 9.93 -11.21
N THR A 170 3.54 10.33 -10.67
CA THR A 170 2.95 11.66 -10.85
C THR A 170 2.68 12.34 -9.53
N TRP A 171 2.82 13.66 -9.52
CA TRP A 171 2.47 14.50 -8.38
C TRP A 171 1.01 14.94 -8.45
N GLN A 172 0.34 14.89 -7.30
CA GLN A 172 -0.99 15.45 -7.08
C GLN A 172 -0.97 16.43 -5.92
N HIS A 173 -1.47 17.66 -6.15
CA HIS A 173 -1.56 18.68 -5.10
C HIS A 173 -2.56 18.28 -3.99
N ASP A 174 -3.60 17.51 -4.35
CA ASP A 174 -4.57 16.91 -3.45
C ASP A 174 -4.62 15.40 -3.72
N ILE A 175 -4.00 14.63 -2.82
CA ILE A 175 -3.91 13.17 -2.95
C ILE A 175 -5.15 12.45 -2.41
N LEU A 176 -5.94 13.08 -1.54
CA LEU A 176 -7.04 12.41 -0.84
C LEU A 176 -8.09 11.84 -1.79
N PRO A 177 -8.54 12.52 -2.86
CA PRO A 177 -9.47 11.93 -3.81
C PRO A 177 -8.95 10.66 -4.50
N VAL A 178 -7.63 10.61 -4.78
CA VAL A 178 -6.99 9.41 -5.37
C VAL A 178 -7.01 8.24 -4.39
N LEU A 179 -6.68 8.50 -3.13
CA LEU A 179 -6.68 7.48 -2.08
C LEU A 179 -8.10 6.97 -1.80
N TRP A 180 -9.11 7.85 -1.77
CA TRP A 180 -10.49 7.48 -1.58
C TRP A 180 -11.04 6.60 -2.71
N ARG A 181 -10.77 6.94 -3.98
CA ARG A 181 -11.16 6.10 -5.13
C ARG A 181 -10.51 4.72 -5.04
N LYS A 182 -9.21 4.65 -4.76
CA LYS A 182 -8.51 3.38 -4.59
C LYS A 182 -9.06 2.57 -3.42
N LEU A 183 -9.35 3.22 -2.29
CA LEU A 183 -9.97 2.59 -1.12
C LEU A 183 -11.32 1.98 -1.49
N ALA A 184 -12.19 2.73 -2.18
CA ALA A 184 -13.52 2.26 -2.58
C ALA A 184 -13.45 1.04 -3.51
N VAL A 185 -12.54 1.05 -4.51
CA VAL A 185 -12.31 -0.11 -5.38
C VAL A 185 -11.84 -1.33 -4.57
N ASN A 186 -10.91 -1.14 -3.64
CA ASN A 186 -10.46 -2.23 -2.76
C ASN A 186 -11.58 -2.76 -1.85
N CYS A 187 -12.45 -1.88 -1.35
CA CYS A 187 -13.62 -2.27 -0.55
C CYS A 187 -14.63 -3.08 -1.36
N ALA A 188 -14.79 -2.77 -2.65
CA ALA A 188 -15.74 -3.47 -3.53
C ALA A 188 -15.22 -4.85 -3.99
N ILE A 189 -13.91 -5.11 -3.98
CA ILE A 189 -13.35 -6.34 -4.55
C ILE A 189 -12.76 -7.25 -3.46
N ASN A 190 -11.84 -6.74 -2.65
CA ASN A 190 -11.00 -7.56 -1.78
C ASN A 190 -11.78 -8.37 -0.71
N PRO A 191 -12.82 -7.82 -0.05
CA PRO A 191 -13.58 -8.59 0.93
C PRO A 191 -14.31 -9.78 0.30
N PHE A 192 -14.82 -9.64 -0.91
CA PHE A 192 -15.48 -10.76 -1.61
C PHE A 192 -14.48 -11.84 -1.99
N THR A 193 -13.26 -11.48 -2.45
CA THR A 193 -12.23 -12.47 -2.74
C THR A 193 -11.79 -13.23 -1.48
N LEU A 194 -11.88 -12.60 -0.30
CA LEU A 194 -11.63 -13.21 0.99
C LEU A 194 -12.76 -14.19 1.37
N ILE A 195 -14.02 -13.74 1.31
CA ILE A 195 -15.20 -14.51 1.72
C ILE A 195 -15.39 -15.76 0.85
N TYR A 196 -15.22 -15.60 -0.46
CA TYR A 196 -15.46 -16.67 -1.44
C TYR A 196 -14.20 -17.42 -1.84
N ASP A 197 -13.03 -17.07 -1.29
CA ASP A 197 -11.72 -17.62 -1.67
C ASP A 197 -11.53 -17.69 -3.19
N CYS A 198 -11.85 -16.62 -3.89
CA CYS A 198 -11.91 -16.56 -5.35
C CYS A 198 -10.96 -15.50 -5.93
N ARG A 199 -10.73 -15.54 -7.26
CA ARG A 199 -9.99 -14.50 -7.99
C ARG A 199 -10.88 -13.28 -8.22
N ASN A 200 -10.27 -12.15 -8.57
CA ASN A 200 -10.99 -10.90 -8.78
C ASN A 200 -12.09 -11.02 -9.84
N GLY A 201 -11.83 -11.74 -10.94
CA GLY A 201 -12.79 -11.93 -12.04
C GLY A 201 -14.03 -12.75 -11.68
N GLU A 202 -13.97 -13.56 -10.60
CA GLU A 202 -15.09 -14.38 -10.15
C GLU A 202 -16.03 -13.62 -9.21
N VAL A 203 -15.63 -12.45 -8.72
CA VAL A 203 -16.40 -11.66 -7.74
C VAL A 203 -17.79 -11.30 -8.23
N PRO A 204 -18.01 -10.83 -9.48
CA PRO A 204 -19.36 -10.49 -9.95
C PRO A 204 -20.33 -11.68 -9.92
N GLU A 205 -19.89 -12.85 -10.33
CA GLU A 205 -20.72 -14.07 -10.33
C GLU A 205 -21.03 -14.54 -8.91
N ARG A 206 -20.02 -14.51 -8.01
CA ARG A 206 -20.16 -14.98 -6.63
C ARG A 206 -20.96 -14.05 -5.74
N ALA A 207 -20.77 -12.74 -5.90
CA ALA A 207 -21.42 -11.74 -5.07
C ALA A 207 -22.80 -11.31 -5.59
N GLY A 208 -23.03 -11.41 -6.91
CA GLY A 208 -24.31 -11.03 -7.52
C GLY A 208 -24.74 -9.60 -7.18
N GLU A 209 -26.01 -9.43 -6.81
CA GLU A 209 -26.60 -8.13 -6.47
C GLU A 209 -25.91 -7.44 -5.27
N TRP A 210 -25.32 -8.23 -4.36
CA TRP A 210 -24.63 -7.66 -3.18
C TRP A 210 -23.45 -6.77 -3.57
N LEU A 211 -22.70 -7.12 -4.63
CA LEU A 211 -21.64 -6.26 -5.17
C LEU A 211 -22.20 -4.89 -5.60
N GLY A 212 -23.32 -4.88 -6.33
CA GLY A 212 -23.98 -3.64 -6.75
C GLY A 212 -24.43 -2.77 -5.58
N GLN A 213 -25.01 -3.39 -4.53
CA GLN A 213 -25.40 -2.68 -3.30
C GLN A 213 -24.20 -2.06 -2.60
N CYS A 214 -23.10 -2.79 -2.46
CA CYS A 214 -21.87 -2.27 -1.86
C CYS A 214 -21.28 -1.12 -2.69
N ILE A 215 -21.27 -1.22 -4.01
CA ILE A 215 -20.79 -0.14 -4.89
C ILE A 215 -21.64 1.13 -4.72
N ALA A 216 -22.98 0.99 -4.65
CA ALA A 216 -23.88 2.12 -4.47
C ALA A 216 -23.64 2.83 -3.11
N GLU A 217 -23.46 2.07 -2.03
CA GLU A 217 -23.14 2.63 -0.71
C GLU A 217 -21.74 3.28 -0.69
N LEU A 218 -20.73 2.67 -1.29
CA LEU A 218 -19.38 3.25 -1.41
C LEU A 218 -19.41 4.54 -2.24
N GLN A 219 -20.23 4.63 -3.27
CA GLN A 219 -20.42 5.86 -4.05
C GLN A 219 -20.94 7.00 -3.18
N GLN A 220 -21.88 6.72 -2.25
CA GLN A 220 -22.37 7.72 -1.29
C GLN A 220 -21.28 8.16 -0.31
N VAL A 221 -20.45 7.20 0.15
CA VAL A 221 -19.28 7.52 1.01
C VAL A 221 -18.31 8.43 0.26
N LEU A 222 -17.98 8.14 -1.00
CA LEU A 222 -17.11 8.99 -1.81
C LEU A 222 -17.70 10.42 -1.95
N ALA A 223 -18.98 10.52 -2.28
CA ALA A 223 -19.67 11.81 -2.44
C ALA A 223 -19.64 12.63 -1.14
N SER A 224 -19.82 12.01 0.02
CA SER A 224 -19.75 12.69 1.33
C SER A 224 -18.37 13.26 1.64
N HIS A 225 -17.31 12.79 0.94
CA HIS A 225 -15.95 13.30 1.03
C HIS A 225 -15.56 14.19 -0.17
N GLY A 226 -16.54 14.65 -0.96
CA GLY A 226 -16.30 15.49 -2.13
C GLY A 226 -15.60 14.79 -3.29
N VAL A 227 -15.62 13.45 -3.32
CA VAL A 227 -14.99 12.67 -4.39
C VAL A 227 -16.04 12.25 -5.41
N ASP A 228 -16.01 12.92 -6.55
CA ASP A 228 -16.82 12.52 -7.71
C ASP A 228 -16.11 11.38 -8.46
N ALA A 229 -16.82 10.27 -8.68
CA ALA A 229 -16.32 9.11 -9.39
C ALA A 229 -17.47 8.25 -9.92
N ASN A 230 -17.34 7.71 -11.11
CA ASN A 230 -18.17 6.59 -11.58
C ASN A 230 -17.58 5.28 -11.02
N LEU A 231 -17.87 5.00 -9.75
CA LEU A 231 -17.26 3.87 -9.04
C LEU A 231 -17.63 2.53 -9.67
N ALA A 232 -18.86 2.38 -10.16
CA ALA A 232 -19.30 1.14 -10.80
C ALA A 232 -18.43 0.80 -12.02
N GLU A 233 -18.21 1.77 -12.91
CA GLU A 233 -17.34 1.59 -14.07
C GLU A 233 -15.90 1.29 -13.66
N GLN A 234 -15.36 2.01 -12.67
CA GLN A 234 -13.98 1.79 -12.17
C GLN A 234 -13.81 0.39 -11.58
N VAL A 235 -14.77 -0.08 -10.76
CA VAL A 235 -14.72 -1.42 -10.17
C VAL A 235 -14.75 -2.49 -11.25
N HIS A 236 -15.67 -2.36 -12.24
CA HIS A 236 -15.74 -3.31 -13.36
C HIS A 236 -14.46 -3.32 -14.19
N ALA A 237 -13.89 -2.15 -14.51
CA ALA A 237 -12.64 -2.04 -15.26
C ALA A 237 -11.48 -2.73 -14.52
N VAL A 238 -11.38 -2.53 -13.18
CA VAL A 238 -10.35 -3.18 -12.37
C VAL A 238 -10.56 -4.69 -12.30
N ILE A 239 -11.80 -5.16 -12.12
CA ILE A 239 -12.11 -6.61 -12.12
C ILE A 239 -11.67 -7.24 -13.44
N LEU A 240 -12.00 -6.63 -14.59
CA LEU A 240 -11.62 -7.14 -15.90
C LEU A 240 -10.10 -7.13 -16.11
N ALA A 241 -9.42 -6.02 -15.77
CA ALA A 241 -7.98 -5.88 -15.93
C ALA A 241 -7.18 -6.84 -15.00
N THR A 242 -7.78 -7.26 -13.89
CA THR A 242 -7.13 -8.11 -12.89
C THR A 242 -7.84 -9.44 -12.67
N ALA A 243 -8.63 -9.91 -13.64
CA ALA A 243 -9.53 -11.05 -13.49
C ALA A 243 -8.82 -12.32 -12.97
N ASN A 244 -7.60 -12.57 -13.44
CA ASN A 244 -6.79 -13.72 -13.04
C ASN A 244 -5.99 -13.51 -11.75
N ASN A 245 -6.02 -12.30 -11.17
CA ASN A 245 -5.23 -11.99 -9.99
C ASN A 245 -5.92 -12.47 -8.71
N SER A 246 -5.09 -12.84 -7.74
CA SER A 246 -5.49 -13.00 -6.35
C SER A 246 -5.30 -11.66 -5.63
N SER A 247 -6.32 -11.16 -4.95
CA SER A 247 -6.21 -9.91 -4.18
C SER A 247 -5.14 -10.03 -3.07
N SER A 248 -4.60 -8.88 -2.64
CA SER A 248 -3.64 -8.86 -1.52
C SER A 248 -4.24 -9.44 -0.23
N THR A 249 -5.55 -9.23 -0.01
CA THR A 249 -6.26 -9.75 1.17
C THR A 249 -6.39 -11.27 1.14
N ARG A 250 -6.71 -11.84 -0.02
CA ARG A 250 -6.74 -13.30 -0.22
C ARG A 250 -5.34 -13.92 -0.06
N GLN A 251 -4.30 -13.25 -0.60
CA GLN A 251 -2.91 -13.69 -0.41
C GLN A 251 -2.49 -13.66 1.07
N ASP A 252 -2.93 -12.65 1.83
CA ASP A 252 -2.67 -12.59 3.27
C ASP A 252 -3.38 -13.74 4.02
N LEU A 253 -4.63 -14.07 3.66
CA LEU A 253 -5.35 -15.20 4.21
C LEU A 253 -4.59 -16.52 4.01
N HIS A 254 -4.22 -16.82 2.76
CA HIS A 254 -3.49 -18.06 2.42
C HIS A 254 -2.12 -18.14 3.08
N ALA A 255 -1.47 -16.99 3.29
CA ALA A 255 -0.20 -16.91 3.98
C ALA A 255 -0.34 -16.79 5.52
N ARG A 256 -1.56 -16.88 6.07
CA ARG A 256 -1.88 -16.68 7.49
C ARG A 256 -1.30 -15.38 8.05
N ARG A 257 -1.32 -14.31 7.26
CA ARG A 257 -0.88 -12.99 7.67
C ARG A 257 -2.08 -12.11 8.04
N ARG A 258 -1.88 -11.18 8.96
CA ARG A 258 -2.88 -10.17 9.29
C ARG A 258 -3.22 -9.33 8.06
N THR A 259 -4.50 -9.25 7.71
CA THR A 259 -5.02 -8.44 6.61
C THR A 259 -5.10 -6.96 6.99
N GLU A 260 -5.27 -6.09 5.98
CA GLU A 260 -5.50 -4.65 6.16
C GLU A 260 -7.00 -4.29 6.10
N LEU A 261 -7.91 -5.26 6.30
CA LEU A 261 -9.36 -5.10 6.20
C LEU A 261 -9.89 -3.91 7.01
N SER A 262 -9.36 -3.68 8.22
CA SER A 262 -9.75 -2.56 9.09
C SER A 262 -9.34 -1.18 8.58
N TYR A 263 -8.35 -1.11 7.67
CA TYR A 263 -7.83 0.13 7.08
C TYR A 263 -8.48 0.47 5.73
N PHE A 264 -9.20 -0.45 5.10
CA PHE A 264 -10.02 -0.12 3.94
C PHE A 264 -11.51 -0.31 4.24
N LEU A 265 -12.10 -1.49 4.31
CA LEU A 265 -13.54 -1.65 4.53
C LEU A 265 -13.97 -1.14 5.92
N GLY A 266 -13.23 -1.49 6.98
CA GLY A 266 -13.51 -0.97 8.33
C GLY A 266 -13.37 0.56 8.41
N TYR A 267 -12.45 1.17 7.66
CA TYR A 267 -12.33 2.63 7.57
C TYR A 267 -13.52 3.24 6.83
N ALA A 268 -13.93 2.66 5.69
CA ALA A 268 -15.08 3.14 4.92
C ALA A 268 -16.39 3.08 5.72
N CYS A 269 -16.64 1.99 6.46
CA CYS A 269 -17.82 1.87 7.33
C CYS A 269 -17.83 2.96 8.44
N ARG A 270 -16.67 3.20 9.09
CA ARG A 270 -16.57 4.28 10.09
C ARG A 270 -16.79 5.67 9.49
N ALA A 271 -16.25 5.92 8.30
CA ALA A 271 -16.44 7.18 7.59
C ALA A 271 -17.91 7.39 7.21
N ALA A 272 -18.61 6.35 6.73
CA ALA A 272 -20.04 6.37 6.47
C ALA A 272 -20.82 6.72 7.73
N GLN A 273 -20.55 6.04 8.84
CA GLN A 273 -21.19 6.32 10.13
C GLN A 273 -20.96 7.76 10.59
N SER A 274 -19.74 8.27 10.47
CA SER A 274 -19.42 9.67 10.83
C SER A 274 -20.13 10.69 9.95
N ALA A 275 -20.44 10.33 8.70
CA ALA A 275 -21.23 11.14 7.76
C ALA A 275 -22.76 10.96 7.90
N GLY A 276 -23.23 10.11 8.84
CA GLY A 276 -24.65 9.81 9.03
C GLY A 276 -25.27 8.99 7.90
N LEU A 277 -24.46 8.27 7.12
CA LEU A 277 -24.91 7.42 6.03
C LEU A 277 -25.31 6.03 6.54
N SER A 278 -26.39 5.47 5.99
CA SER A 278 -26.80 4.08 6.20
C SER A 278 -26.13 3.19 5.16
N THR A 279 -25.31 2.24 5.60
CA THR A 279 -24.55 1.35 4.72
C THR A 279 -24.68 -0.12 5.09
N PRO A 280 -25.93 -0.68 5.08
CA PRO A 280 -26.20 -2.04 5.56
C PRO A 280 -25.47 -3.13 4.72
N ALA A 281 -25.26 -2.89 3.42
CA ALA A 281 -24.54 -3.84 2.58
C ALA A 281 -23.03 -3.89 2.92
N LEU A 282 -22.41 -2.74 3.23
CA LEU A 282 -21.01 -2.68 3.68
C LEU A 282 -20.85 -3.24 5.10
N ASP A 283 -21.80 -2.99 6.00
CA ASP A 283 -21.76 -3.54 7.36
C ASP A 283 -21.85 -5.08 7.32
N ARG A 284 -22.77 -5.62 6.52
CA ARG A 284 -22.86 -7.06 6.26
C ARG A 284 -21.54 -7.60 5.65
N LEU A 285 -20.95 -6.88 4.71
CA LEU A 285 -19.70 -7.28 4.06
C LEU A 285 -18.55 -7.32 5.06
N LEU A 286 -18.46 -6.31 5.95
CA LEU A 286 -17.44 -6.25 6.98
C LEU A 286 -17.55 -7.42 7.97
N LEU A 287 -18.75 -7.72 8.45
CA LEU A 287 -18.99 -8.85 9.35
C LEU A 287 -18.62 -10.18 8.68
N SER A 288 -19.11 -10.43 7.46
CA SER A 288 -18.79 -11.66 6.73
C SER A 288 -17.30 -11.83 6.46
N ALA A 289 -16.59 -10.72 6.13
CA ALA A 289 -15.15 -10.76 5.93
C ALA A 289 -14.37 -11.00 7.23
N GLN A 290 -14.86 -10.50 8.36
CA GLN A 290 -14.27 -10.77 9.68
C GLN A 290 -14.47 -12.23 10.09
N ASP A 291 -15.64 -12.81 9.81
CA ASP A 291 -15.92 -14.23 10.10
C ASP A 291 -15.03 -15.16 9.26
N ALA A 292 -14.75 -14.82 8.00
CA ALA A 292 -13.85 -15.57 7.14
C ALA A 292 -12.36 -15.55 7.61
N LEU A 293 -12.01 -14.65 8.54
CA LEU A 293 -10.67 -14.54 9.13
C LEU A 293 -10.50 -15.29 10.46
N ARG A 294 -11.56 -15.87 11.00
CA ARG A 294 -11.56 -16.67 12.24
C ARG A 294 -11.18 -18.12 11.96
#